data_632b0982055ef899d4bf9afa6a3555f2
#
_entry.id   632b0982055ef899d4bf9afa6a3555f2
#
_cell.length_a   1.000
_cell.length_b   1.000
_cell.length_c   1.000
_cell.angle_alpha   90.00
_cell.angle_beta   90.00
_cell.angle_gamma   90.00
#
_symmetry.space_group_name_H-M   'P 1'
#
loop_
_entity.id
_entity.type
_entity.pdbx_description
1 polymer ?
#
loop_
_entity_poly.entity_id
_entity_poly.type
_entity_poly.pdbx_seq_one_letter_code
_entity_poly.pdbx_strand_id
1 'polypeptide(L)'
;EKTGDWEITITLNEADSALPSSLATIIGVVVQQEFREAAGENYGNPDAGVMCTGPFQVGDWKQGQSITLDRYDGYWNQDRAAKAKQVEIGFVVDPTAIANGLSTGEIQGSYDVPLPALSQLTTSEKGNLYYGEGMQIMAIIATGNGAFGDPAVRRALTRATDRDAISETVYEGTGTPSRSVVPQSPWNQFPDVAALRDEELPDLSYDIEAAKEELKAAKVDLTQPIKIVYPSERSFYADILNEMANGAKELGITLEPTGIPSAQFGAFFSDPEAREGYDGFVTTNYLSAPDPLLHLASVAQTGSDQNYSNFSDPAVDAALAAAQAETDPAKRAELTVAAEALVMEQQPWVPIADLAVRMYMDKSITGAPASFIYLYYPWAADLG
;
A
#
# COMPACT_ATOMS: atom_id res chain seq x y z
N GLU A 1 -23.19 10.92 -17.56
CA GLU A 1 -24.50 11.50 -17.94
C GLU A 1 -25.61 10.94 -17.07
N LYS A 2 -26.53 11.81 -16.60
CA LYS A 2 -27.75 11.35 -15.92
C LYS A 2 -28.73 10.85 -16.98
N THR A 3 -29.09 9.57 -16.95
CA THR A 3 -29.99 8.92 -17.91
C THR A 3 -31.37 8.59 -17.35
N GLY A 4 -31.56 8.74 -16.04
CA GLY A 4 -32.82 8.55 -15.35
C GLY A 4 -32.84 9.24 -13.98
N ASP A 5 -33.95 9.13 -13.23
CA ASP A 5 -34.05 9.75 -11.89
C ASP A 5 -33.04 9.13 -10.89
N TRP A 6 -32.75 7.85 -11.08
CA TRP A 6 -31.85 7.06 -10.21
C TRP A 6 -30.77 6.34 -11.05
N GLU A 7 -30.45 6.86 -12.22
CA GLU A 7 -29.57 6.23 -13.18
C GLU A 7 -28.56 7.21 -13.74
N ILE A 8 -27.32 6.77 -13.81
CA ILE A 8 -26.24 7.45 -14.52
C ILE A 8 -25.62 6.49 -15.54
N THR A 9 -25.22 7.02 -16.69
CA THR A 9 -24.41 6.29 -17.68
C THR A 9 -23.02 6.89 -17.72
N ILE A 10 -22.00 6.05 -17.53
CA ILE A 10 -20.61 6.43 -17.69
C ILE A 10 -20.14 5.90 -19.04
N THR A 11 -19.79 6.79 -19.96
CA THR A 11 -19.22 6.43 -21.25
C THR A 11 -17.71 6.61 -21.17
N LEU A 12 -16.97 5.54 -21.40
CA LEU A 12 -15.51 5.56 -21.40
C LEU A 12 -15.00 5.93 -22.80
N ASN A 13 -13.87 6.60 -22.88
CA ASN A 13 -13.17 6.89 -24.13
C ASN A 13 -12.53 5.63 -24.72
N GLU A 14 -12.07 4.74 -23.84
CA GLU A 14 -11.47 3.44 -24.16
C GLU A 14 -12.03 2.37 -23.22
N ALA A 15 -11.92 1.10 -23.61
CA ALA A 15 -12.35 0.00 -22.75
C ALA A 15 -11.47 -0.06 -21.50
N ASP A 16 -12.10 -0.11 -20.32
CA ASP A 16 -11.43 -0.24 -19.03
C ASP A 16 -12.17 -1.25 -18.15
N SER A 17 -11.65 -2.45 -18.10
CA SER A 17 -12.17 -3.55 -17.28
C SER A 17 -11.89 -3.38 -15.78
N ALA A 18 -11.03 -2.44 -15.38
CA ALA A 18 -10.74 -2.13 -13.99
C ALA A 18 -11.71 -1.10 -13.37
N LEU A 19 -12.55 -0.43 -14.19
CA LEU A 19 -13.50 0.57 -13.70
C LEU A 19 -14.41 0.06 -12.56
N PRO A 20 -14.98 -1.16 -12.59
CA PRO A 20 -15.80 -1.65 -11.48
C PRO A 20 -15.02 -1.74 -10.16
N SER A 21 -13.76 -2.17 -10.19
CA SER A 21 -12.86 -2.19 -9.03
C SER A 21 -12.56 -0.78 -8.52
N SER A 22 -12.34 0.18 -9.42
CA SER A 22 -12.14 1.60 -9.09
C SER A 22 -13.38 2.20 -8.42
N LEU A 23 -14.58 1.91 -8.91
CA LEU A 23 -15.84 2.38 -8.31
C LEU A 23 -16.15 1.74 -6.94
N ALA A 24 -15.52 0.63 -6.60
CA ALA A 24 -15.62 0.03 -5.27
C ALA A 24 -14.76 0.74 -4.21
N THR A 25 -13.95 1.71 -4.61
CA THR A 25 -13.13 2.55 -3.72
C THR A 25 -13.83 3.86 -3.36
N ILE A 26 -13.08 4.81 -2.77
CA ILE A 26 -13.60 6.16 -2.45
C ILE A 26 -14.10 6.94 -3.67
N ILE A 27 -13.69 6.56 -4.88
CA ILE A 27 -14.13 7.21 -6.14
C ILE A 27 -15.63 6.99 -6.37
N GLY A 28 -16.17 5.84 -5.94
CA GLY A 28 -17.58 5.51 -6.07
C GLY A 28 -18.48 5.98 -4.92
N VAL A 29 -17.93 6.72 -3.95
CA VAL A 29 -18.72 7.23 -2.81
C VAL A 29 -19.71 8.30 -3.29
N VAL A 30 -20.99 8.11 -2.93
CA VAL A 30 -22.06 9.07 -3.24
C VAL A 30 -22.13 10.12 -2.14
N VAL A 31 -22.07 11.39 -2.55
CA VAL A 31 -22.14 12.56 -1.66
C VAL A 31 -23.36 13.42 -1.99
N GLN A 32 -23.87 14.16 -1.02
CA GLN A 32 -24.95 15.10 -1.26
C GLN A 32 -24.44 16.33 -2.02
N GLN A 33 -25.03 16.64 -3.17
CA GLN A 33 -24.59 17.69 -4.06
C GLN A 33 -24.59 19.07 -3.39
N GLU A 34 -25.70 19.47 -2.79
CA GLU A 34 -25.85 20.80 -2.17
C GLU A 34 -24.84 21.00 -1.04
N PHE A 35 -24.60 19.97 -0.24
CA PHE A 35 -23.63 20.04 0.83
C PHE A 35 -22.20 20.16 0.28
N ARG A 36 -21.86 19.36 -0.76
CA ARG A 36 -20.55 19.40 -1.43
C ARG A 36 -20.27 20.77 -2.06
N GLU A 37 -21.27 21.34 -2.72
CA GLU A 37 -21.17 22.66 -3.36
C GLU A 37 -21.03 23.78 -2.31
N ALA A 38 -21.81 23.73 -1.22
CA ALA A 38 -21.73 24.71 -0.14
C ALA A 38 -20.39 24.66 0.63
N ALA A 39 -19.85 23.47 0.86
CA ALA A 39 -18.57 23.26 1.53
C ALA A 39 -17.38 23.67 0.66
N GLY A 40 -17.49 23.56 -0.66
CA GLY A 40 -16.43 23.91 -1.61
C GLY A 40 -15.13 23.18 -1.33
N GLU A 41 -14.04 23.92 -1.19
CA GLU A 41 -12.71 23.38 -0.87
C GLU A 41 -12.59 22.83 0.56
N ASN A 42 -13.50 23.22 1.45
CA ASN A 42 -13.52 22.76 2.84
C ASN A 42 -14.22 21.41 3.03
N TYR A 43 -14.80 20.82 1.95
CA TYR A 43 -15.43 19.51 2.05
C TYR A 43 -14.41 18.45 2.52
N GLY A 44 -14.76 17.69 3.57
CA GLY A 44 -13.90 16.65 4.12
C GLY A 44 -12.86 17.16 5.12
N ASN A 45 -13.00 18.38 5.63
CA ASN A 45 -12.18 18.88 6.74
C ASN A 45 -13.04 19.12 8.01
N PRO A 46 -12.42 19.36 9.17
CA PRO A 46 -13.15 19.54 10.43
C PRO A 46 -14.21 20.66 10.45
N ASP A 47 -13.99 21.72 9.65
CA ASP A 47 -14.90 22.88 9.65
C ASP A 47 -16.19 22.62 8.89
N ALA A 48 -16.13 21.84 7.81
CA ALA A 48 -17.30 21.56 6.99
C ALA A 48 -17.84 20.12 7.18
N GLY A 49 -16.97 19.14 7.47
CA GLY A 49 -17.36 17.74 7.56
C GLY A 49 -17.68 17.11 6.19
N VAL A 50 -18.49 16.05 6.23
CA VAL A 50 -18.92 15.29 5.04
C VAL A 50 -20.42 14.97 5.14
N MET A 51 -21.09 14.83 3.98
CA MET A 51 -22.45 14.35 3.88
C MET A 51 -22.51 13.24 2.82
N CYS A 52 -22.54 12.01 3.29
CA CYS A 52 -22.52 10.79 2.47
C CYS A 52 -23.73 9.92 2.80
N THR A 53 -23.73 8.65 2.35
CA THR A 53 -24.84 7.71 2.46
C THR A 53 -24.59 6.56 3.43
N GLY A 54 -23.59 6.70 4.30
CA GLY A 54 -23.16 5.66 5.24
C GLY A 54 -24.06 5.49 6.48
N PRO A 55 -23.81 4.46 7.31
CA PRO A 55 -24.61 4.14 8.50
C PRO A 55 -24.29 5.02 9.72
N PHE A 56 -23.30 5.91 9.62
CA PHE A 56 -22.94 6.85 10.66
C PHE A 56 -22.98 8.29 10.15
N GLN A 57 -23.20 9.22 11.06
CA GLN A 57 -22.98 10.65 10.88
C GLN A 57 -21.68 11.03 11.58
N VAL A 58 -20.93 11.97 11.00
CA VAL A 58 -19.77 12.55 11.67
C VAL A 58 -20.26 13.46 12.79
N GLY A 59 -19.83 13.16 14.01
CA GLY A 59 -20.07 13.97 15.18
C GLY A 59 -18.93 14.97 15.40
N ASP A 60 -18.34 15.01 16.61
CA ASP A 60 -17.19 15.86 16.89
C ASP A 60 -15.97 15.45 16.08
N TRP A 61 -15.44 16.40 15.33
CA TRP A 61 -14.15 16.22 14.62
C TRP A 61 -13.14 17.23 15.18
N LYS A 62 -12.23 16.74 16.03
CA LYS A 62 -11.15 17.51 16.62
C LYS A 62 -9.88 17.31 15.81
N GLN A 63 -9.47 18.33 15.07
CA GLN A 63 -8.31 18.25 14.16
C GLN A 63 -7.07 17.71 14.89
N GLY A 64 -6.45 16.67 14.31
CA GLY A 64 -5.26 16.03 14.84
C GLY A 64 -5.47 15.21 16.13
N GLN A 65 -6.70 15.05 16.62
CA GLN A 65 -7.00 14.33 17.87
C GLN A 65 -7.96 13.17 17.66
N SER A 66 -9.21 13.43 17.24
CA SER A 66 -10.21 12.37 17.08
C SER A 66 -11.36 12.78 16.17
N ILE A 67 -12.10 11.77 15.69
CA ILE A 67 -13.41 11.90 15.04
C ILE A 67 -14.38 10.97 15.74
N THR A 68 -15.59 11.45 16.10
CA THR A 68 -16.68 10.60 16.52
C THR A 68 -17.60 10.29 15.33
N LEU A 69 -18.07 9.05 15.29
CA LEU A 69 -19.05 8.56 14.33
C LEU A 69 -20.30 8.16 15.13
N ASP A 70 -21.38 8.92 14.98
CA ASP A 70 -22.64 8.68 15.65
C ASP A 70 -23.57 7.86 14.75
N ARG A 71 -24.18 6.78 15.27
CA ARG A 71 -25.07 5.93 14.50
C ARG A 71 -26.24 6.73 13.93
N TYR A 72 -26.51 6.55 12.65
CA TYR A 72 -27.67 7.12 11.98
C TYR A 72 -28.84 6.14 11.98
N ASP A 73 -29.81 6.32 12.87
CA ASP A 73 -30.97 5.42 12.99
C ASP A 73 -31.87 5.45 11.75
N GLY A 74 -31.80 6.49 10.91
CA GLY A 74 -32.48 6.61 9.63
C GLY A 74 -31.75 6.00 8.43
N TYR A 75 -30.71 5.17 8.66
CA TYR A 75 -29.95 4.56 7.59
C TYR A 75 -30.84 3.72 6.66
N TRP A 76 -30.69 3.92 5.37
CA TRP A 76 -31.57 3.34 4.34
C TRP A 76 -31.52 1.81 4.28
N ASN A 77 -30.39 1.19 4.61
CA ASN A 77 -30.23 -0.26 4.60
C ASN A 77 -30.25 -0.80 6.04
N GLN A 78 -31.44 -1.14 6.51
CA GLN A 78 -31.63 -1.60 7.89
C GLN A 78 -30.96 -2.95 8.18
N ASP A 79 -30.72 -3.79 7.17
CA ASP A 79 -30.00 -5.06 7.34
C ASP A 79 -28.52 -4.85 7.66
N ARG A 80 -28.00 -3.66 7.37
CA ARG A 80 -26.62 -3.24 7.61
C ARG A 80 -26.53 -1.99 8.51
N ALA A 81 -27.56 -1.75 9.31
CA ALA A 81 -27.55 -0.67 10.28
C ALA A 81 -26.44 -0.89 11.32
N ALA A 82 -25.78 0.19 11.72
CA ALA A 82 -24.73 0.12 12.73
C ALA A 82 -25.25 -0.43 14.07
N LYS A 83 -24.52 -1.36 14.67
CA LYS A 83 -24.81 -1.92 15.98
C LYS A 83 -24.33 -1.01 17.10
N ALA A 84 -23.08 -0.51 17.00
CA ALA A 84 -22.54 0.45 17.94
C ALA A 84 -23.28 1.79 17.84
N LYS A 85 -23.58 2.42 18.98
CA LYS A 85 -24.22 3.74 19.01
C LYS A 85 -23.25 4.86 18.57
N GLN A 86 -21.98 4.71 18.93
CA GLN A 86 -20.93 5.64 18.64
C GLN A 86 -19.61 4.90 18.52
N VAL A 87 -18.76 5.36 17.60
CA VAL A 87 -17.36 4.94 17.47
C VAL A 87 -16.49 6.19 17.49
N GLU A 88 -15.46 6.20 18.33
CA GLU A 88 -14.46 7.25 18.35
C GLU A 88 -13.18 6.73 17.67
N ILE A 89 -12.68 7.45 16.68
CA ILE A 89 -11.41 7.19 16.01
C ILE A 89 -10.39 8.19 16.53
N GLY A 90 -9.47 7.74 17.38
CA GLY A 90 -8.38 8.54 17.93
C GLY A 90 -7.15 8.56 17.00
N PHE A 91 -6.49 9.70 16.88
CA PHE A 91 -5.27 9.88 16.06
C PHE A 91 -4.04 9.82 16.96
N VAL A 92 -3.61 8.61 17.33
CA VAL A 92 -2.45 8.39 18.17
C VAL A 92 -1.27 8.00 17.28
N VAL A 93 -0.21 8.79 17.28
CA VAL A 93 0.96 8.60 16.41
C VAL A 93 2.17 7.98 17.12
N ASP A 94 2.22 8.04 18.45
CA ASP A 94 3.32 7.47 19.24
C ASP A 94 3.08 5.95 19.44
N PRO A 95 4.00 5.10 18.98
CA PRO A 95 3.86 3.65 19.09
C PRO A 95 3.75 3.15 20.54
N THR A 96 4.42 3.80 21.49
CA THR A 96 4.39 3.42 22.91
C THR A 96 3.04 3.78 23.52
N ALA A 97 2.48 4.94 23.16
CA ALA A 97 1.14 5.34 23.60
C ALA A 97 0.06 4.38 23.06
N ILE A 98 0.18 3.95 21.79
CA ILE A 98 -0.72 2.96 21.19
C ILE A 98 -0.63 1.64 21.97
N ALA A 99 0.60 1.11 22.19
CA ALA A 99 0.81 -0.16 22.90
C ALA A 99 0.24 -0.13 24.32
N ASN A 100 0.49 0.95 25.05
CA ASN A 100 -0.01 1.13 26.41
C ASN A 100 -1.55 1.27 26.45
N GLY A 101 -2.12 2.09 25.56
CA GLY A 101 -3.57 2.28 25.47
C GLY A 101 -4.31 0.98 25.17
N LEU A 102 -3.79 0.16 24.25
CA LEU A 102 -4.35 -1.16 23.93
C LEU A 102 -4.20 -2.14 25.10
N SER A 103 -3.06 -2.15 25.79
CA SER A 103 -2.82 -3.04 26.93
C SER A 103 -3.69 -2.70 28.15
N THR A 104 -3.98 -1.43 28.37
CA THR A 104 -4.84 -0.97 29.49
C THR A 104 -6.33 -1.06 29.15
N GLY A 105 -6.70 -1.10 27.86
CA GLY A 105 -8.07 -1.03 27.37
C GLY A 105 -8.60 0.41 27.23
N GLU A 106 -7.74 1.42 27.34
CA GLU A 106 -8.07 2.81 27.00
C GLU A 106 -8.36 2.96 25.51
N ILE A 107 -7.56 2.26 24.68
CA ILE A 107 -7.82 2.06 23.26
C ILE A 107 -8.36 0.63 23.10
N GLN A 108 -9.54 0.50 22.55
CA GLN A 108 -10.21 -0.80 22.42
C GLN A 108 -9.82 -1.56 21.15
N GLY A 109 -9.30 -0.89 20.14
CA GLY A 109 -8.86 -1.52 18.91
C GLY A 109 -7.91 -0.65 18.11
N SER A 110 -7.11 -1.29 17.28
CA SER A 110 -6.23 -0.62 16.34
C SER A 110 -6.03 -1.50 15.11
N TYR A 111 -6.07 -0.88 13.96
CA TYR A 111 -5.52 -1.45 12.74
C TYR A 111 -4.07 -1.00 12.59
N ASP A 112 -3.27 -1.79 11.90
CA ASP A 112 -1.84 -1.55 11.69
C ASP A 112 -1.05 -1.33 12.99
N VAL A 113 -1.21 -2.26 13.94
CA VAL A 113 -0.50 -2.25 15.22
C VAL A 113 1.00 -2.10 14.99
N PRO A 114 1.68 -1.16 15.67
CA PRO A 114 3.12 -0.95 15.52
C PRO A 114 3.93 -2.23 15.83
N LEU A 115 4.92 -2.53 14.99
CA LEU A 115 5.79 -3.70 15.15
C LEU A 115 6.37 -3.83 16.58
N PRO A 116 6.91 -2.77 17.20
CA PRO A 116 7.46 -2.88 18.56
C PRO A 116 6.42 -3.22 19.64
N ALA A 117 5.13 -3.11 19.34
CA ALA A 117 4.05 -3.43 20.28
C ALA A 117 3.61 -4.90 20.25
N LEU A 118 3.97 -5.65 19.19
CA LEU A 118 3.44 -6.99 18.95
C LEU A 118 3.73 -7.95 20.11
N SER A 119 4.97 -8.02 20.57
CA SER A 119 5.36 -8.91 21.67
C SER A 119 4.61 -8.63 22.98
N GLN A 120 4.38 -7.35 23.32
CA GLN A 120 3.60 -6.94 24.48
C GLN A 120 2.13 -7.32 24.33
N LEU A 121 1.53 -7.10 23.15
CA LEU A 121 0.12 -7.31 22.91
C LEU A 121 -0.25 -8.78 22.73
N THR A 122 0.69 -9.62 22.31
CA THR A 122 0.49 -11.08 22.21
C THR A 122 0.11 -11.71 23.56
N THR A 123 0.59 -11.13 24.67
CA THR A 123 0.29 -11.61 26.03
C THR A 123 -0.82 -10.82 26.73
N SER A 124 -1.51 -9.91 26.04
CA SER A 124 -2.54 -9.06 26.62
C SER A 124 -3.76 -9.87 27.08
N GLU A 125 -4.24 -9.58 28.29
CA GLU A 125 -5.50 -10.13 28.79
C GLU A 125 -6.72 -9.36 28.30
N LYS A 126 -6.56 -8.14 27.77
CA LYS A 126 -7.64 -7.24 27.33
C LYS A 126 -8.17 -7.57 25.94
N GLY A 127 -7.32 -7.88 25.01
CA GLY A 127 -7.67 -8.12 23.62
C GLY A 127 -6.80 -9.20 22.97
N ASN A 128 -7.00 -9.37 21.69
CA ASN A 128 -6.22 -10.31 20.88
C ASN A 128 -5.63 -9.61 19.65
N LEU A 129 -4.45 -10.07 19.25
CA LEU A 129 -3.88 -9.77 17.94
C LEU A 129 -4.51 -10.69 16.88
N TYR A 130 -4.83 -10.10 15.75
CA TYR A 130 -5.31 -10.79 14.57
C TYR A 130 -4.44 -10.38 13.39
N TYR A 131 -4.11 -11.34 12.55
CA TYR A 131 -3.37 -11.13 11.33
C TYR A 131 -4.27 -11.46 10.15
N GLY A 132 -4.24 -10.63 9.14
CA GLY A 132 -5.07 -10.80 7.96
C GLY A 132 -4.35 -10.44 6.67
N GLU A 133 -5.00 -10.72 5.56
CA GLU A 133 -4.46 -10.38 4.25
C GLU A 133 -4.30 -8.86 4.13
N GLY A 134 -3.06 -8.44 3.91
CA GLY A 134 -2.71 -7.06 3.59
C GLY A 134 -2.70 -6.83 2.09
N MET A 135 -3.13 -5.66 1.67
CA MET A 135 -2.91 -5.17 0.30
C MET A 135 -1.82 -4.10 0.33
N GLN A 136 -0.73 -4.40 1.03
CA GLN A 136 0.37 -3.48 1.26
C GLN A 136 1.69 -4.12 0.84
N ILE A 137 2.55 -3.30 0.26
CA ILE A 137 3.91 -3.67 -0.10
C ILE A 137 4.91 -2.67 0.49
N MET A 138 5.97 -3.19 1.11
CA MET A 138 7.18 -2.43 1.34
C MET A 138 8.05 -2.50 0.09
N ALA A 139 8.37 -1.34 -0.47
CA ALA A 139 9.23 -1.24 -1.65
C ALA A 139 10.15 -0.03 -1.57
N ILE A 140 11.16 -0.01 -2.44
CA ILE A 140 12.05 1.14 -2.67
C ILE A 140 11.80 1.65 -4.08
N ILE A 141 11.40 2.90 -4.21
CA ILE A 141 11.12 3.55 -5.48
C ILE A 141 12.42 4.14 -6.03
N ALA A 142 12.80 3.76 -7.23
CA ALA A 142 13.94 4.36 -7.92
C ALA A 142 13.58 5.76 -8.43
N THR A 143 14.48 6.74 -8.28
CA THR A 143 14.28 8.10 -8.80
C THR A 143 14.79 8.26 -10.24
N GLY A 144 15.48 7.25 -10.76
CA GLY A 144 16.20 7.32 -12.04
C GLY A 144 17.59 7.94 -11.94
N ASN A 145 17.99 8.44 -10.76
CA ASN A 145 19.32 9.02 -10.54
C ASN A 145 20.37 7.95 -10.22
N GLY A 146 21.62 8.30 -10.39
CA GLY A 146 22.80 7.54 -9.99
C GLY A 146 22.82 6.08 -10.47
N ALA A 147 23.53 5.24 -9.74
CA ALA A 147 23.67 3.83 -10.08
C ALA A 147 22.35 3.04 -9.90
N PHE A 148 21.51 3.44 -8.98
CA PHE A 148 20.19 2.81 -8.76
C PHE A 148 19.19 3.07 -9.90
N GLY A 149 19.49 4.01 -10.80
CA GLY A 149 18.76 4.22 -12.05
C GLY A 149 18.88 3.06 -13.04
N ASP A 150 19.94 2.21 -12.93
CA ASP A 150 20.15 1.05 -13.81
C ASP A 150 19.35 -0.17 -13.29
N PRO A 151 18.50 -0.81 -14.14
CA PRO A 151 17.73 -1.99 -13.74
C PRO A 151 18.60 -3.18 -13.28
N ALA A 152 19.79 -3.37 -13.87
CA ALA A 152 20.70 -4.45 -13.47
C ALA A 152 21.22 -4.26 -12.04
N VAL A 153 21.46 -3.00 -11.64
CA VAL A 153 21.84 -2.68 -10.25
C VAL A 153 20.68 -2.98 -9.29
N ARG A 154 19.44 -2.59 -9.64
CA ARG A 154 18.28 -2.87 -8.80
C ARG A 154 18.03 -4.37 -8.65
N ARG A 155 18.07 -5.15 -9.74
CA ARG A 155 17.94 -6.62 -9.68
C ARG A 155 19.04 -7.25 -8.84
N ALA A 156 20.29 -6.83 -9.04
CA ALA A 156 21.41 -7.31 -8.25
C ALA A 156 21.22 -7.03 -6.74
N LEU A 157 20.83 -5.80 -6.38
CA LEU A 157 20.57 -5.44 -4.99
C LEU A 157 19.37 -6.21 -4.39
N THR A 158 18.33 -6.45 -5.19
CA THR A 158 17.18 -7.28 -4.76
C THR A 158 17.63 -8.69 -4.39
N ARG A 159 18.44 -9.32 -5.25
CA ARG A 159 18.98 -10.68 -5.02
C ARG A 159 20.04 -10.72 -3.93
N ALA A 160 20.73 -9.62 -3.65
CA ALA A 160 21.71 -9.52 -2.56
C ALA A 160 21.06 -9.17 -1.21
N THR A 161 19.78 -8.85 -1.15
CA THR A 161 19.07 -8.52 0.08
C THR A 161 18.40 -9.78 0.66
N ASP A 162 18.75 -10.17 1.88
CA ASP A 162 18.08 -11.27 2.58
C ASP A 162 16.70 -10.82 3.08
N ARG A 163 15.68 -10.98 2.22
CA ARG A 163 14.31 -10.54 2.51
C ARG A 163 13.58 -11.49 3.45
N ASP A 164 14.03 -12.74 3.57
CA ASP A 164 13.54 -13.67 4.60
C ASP A 164 13.99 -13.20 5.98
N ALA A 165 15.27 -12.83 6.12
CA ALA A 165 15.77 -12.23 7.37
C ALA A 165 15.03 -10.94 7.74
N ILE A 166 14.72 -10.07 6.77
CA ILE A 166 13.88 -8.86 6.97
C ILE A 166 12.50 -9.27 7.49
N SER A 167 11.86 -10.26 6.87
CA SER A 167 10.52 -10.73 7.27
C SER A 167 10.51 -11.26 8.71
N GLU A 168 11.52 -11.99 9.11
CA GLU A 168 11.63 -12.56 10.45
C GLU A 168 12.02 -11.52 11.51
N THR A 169 13.04 -10.68 11.22
CA THR A 169 13.65 -9.82 12.25
C THR A 169 13.03 -8.43 12.33
N VAL A 170 12.60 -7.85 11.21
CA VAL A 170 12.01 -6.51 11.18
C VAL A 170 10.49 -6.59 11.29
N TYR A 171 9.87 -7.51 10.54
CA TYR A 171 8.41 -7.65 10.53
C TYR A 171 7.88 -8.69 11.53
N GLU A 172 8.75 -9.34 12.30
CA GLU A 172 8.36 -10.36 13.31
C GLU A 172 7.43 -11.45 12.71
N GLY A 173 7.69 -11.86 11.47
CA GLY A 173 6.89 -12.83 10.73
C GLY A 173 5.56 -12.29 10.17
N THR A 174 5.29 -11.00 10.27
CA THR A 174 4.07 -10.36 9.70
C THR A 174 4.28 -9.79 8.30
N GLY A 175 5.41 -10.05 7.70
CA GLY A 175 5.74 -9.77 6.31
C GLY A 175 6.24 -11.04 5.62
N THR A 176 6.10 -11.11 4.31
CA THR A 176 6.68 -12.17 3.48
C THR A 176 7.47 -11.55 2.34
N PRO A 177 8.60 -12.15 1.89
CA PRO A 177 9.35 -11.61 0.75
C PRO A 177 8.46 -11.39 -0.45
N SER A 178 8.41 -10.16 -0.94
CA SER A 178 7.57 -9.83 -2.10
C SER A 178 8.22 -10.32 -3.39
N ARG A 179 7.41 -10.83 -4.31
CA ARG A 179 7.87 -11.30 -5.63
C ARG A 179 7.79 -10.21 -6.70
N SER A 180 7.00 -9.18 -6.45
CA SER A 180 6.69 -8.14 -7.42
C SER A 180 6.29 -6.84 -6.74
N VAL A 181 6.06 -5.80 -7.51
CA VAL A 181 5.40 -4.57 -7.05
C VAL A 181 3.92 -4.77 -6.73
N VAL A 182 3.31 -5.86 -7.18
CA VAL A 182 1.96 -6.27 -6.81
C VAL A 182 2.04 -7.35 -5.72
N PRO A 183 1.56 -7.11 -4.50
CA PRO A 183 1.58 -8.13 -3.44
C PRO A 183 0.74 -9.36 -3.80
N GLN A 184 0.94 -10.45 -3.07
CA GLN A 184 0.29 -11.75 -3.37
C GLN A 184 -1.23 -11.71 -3.15
N SER A 185 -1.72 -10.97 -2.15
CA SER A 185 -3.11 -11.08 -1.70
C SER A 185 -4.16 -10.81 -2.80
N PRO A 186 -4.06 -9.81 -3.67
CA PRO A 186 -5.04 -9.61 -4.75
C PRO A 186 -5.01 -10.72 -5.82
N TRP A 187 -3.91 -11.48 -5.92
CA TRP A 187 -3.81 -12.62 -6.83
C TRP A 187 -4.54 -13.87 -6.32
N ASN A 188 -4.84 -13.96 -5.02
CA ASN A 188 -5.54 -15.11 -4.43
C ASN A 188 -6.94 -15.34 -5.02
N GLN A 189 -7.55 -14.32 -5.64
CA GLN A 189 -8.81 -14.44 -6.36
C GLN A 189 -8.65 -15.07 -7.77
N PHE A 190 -7.42 -15.23 -8.25
CA PHE A 190 -7.09 -15.80 -9.56
C PHE A 190 -6.17 -17.03 -9.43
N PRO A 191 -6.60 -18.11 -8.74
CA PRO A 191 -5.74 -19.27 -8.47
C PRO A 191 -5.24 -19.96 -9.74
N ASP A 192 -6.00 -19.86 -10.84
CA ASP A 192 -5.67 -20.52 -12.12
C ASP A 192 -4.44 -19.90 -12.80
N VAL A 193 -4.07 -18.66 -12.49
CA VAL A 193 -2.87 -18.02 -13.05
C VAL A 193 -1.66 -18.08 -12.11
N ALA A 194 -1.78 -18.70 -10.93
CA ALA A 194 -0.69 -18.76 -9.97
C ALA A 194 0.57 -19.45 -10.55
N ALA A 195 0.38 -20.58 -11.23
CA ALA A 195 1.48 -21.29 -11.88
C ALA A 195 2.13 -20.49 -13.01
N LEU A 196 1.32 -19.77 -13.82
CA LEU A 196 1.80 -18.89 -14.87
C LEU A 196 2.62 -17.75 -14.27
N ARG A 197 2.12 -17.12 -13.21
CA ARG A 197 2.84 -16.06 -12.50
C ARG A 197 4.16 -16.54 -11.91
N ASP A 198 4.20 -17.77 -11.40
CA ASP A 198 5.42 -18.40 -10.90
C ASP A 198 6.46 -18.65 -12.00
N GLU A 199 6.02 -18.94 -13.21
CA GLU A 199 6.89 -19.18 -14.38
C GLU A 199 7.39 -17.88 -15.01
N GLU A 200 6.52 -16.88 -15.15
CA GLU A 200 6.82 -15.65 -15.90
C GLU A 200 7.59 -14.60 -15.09
N LEU A 201 7.38 -14.52 -13.76
CA LEU A 201 8.08 -13.54 -12.96
C LEU A 201 9.56 -13.92 -12.76
N PRO A 202 10.48 -12.92 -12.81
CA PRO A 202 11.88 -13.18 -12.53
C PRO A 202 12.07 -13.75 -11.12
N ASP A 203 13.00 -14.68 -10.98
CA ASP A 203 13.41 -15.17 -9.68
C ASP A 203 14.18 -14.08 -8.93
N LEU A 204 13.67 -13.66 -7.78
CA LEU A 204 14.26 -12.65 -6.90
C LEU A 204 14.74 -13.24 -5.57
N SER A 205 14.92 -14.55 -5.49
CA SER A 205 15.44 -15.21 -4.28
C SER A 205 16.83 -14.68 -3.91
N TYR A 206 17.13 -14.72 -2.61
CA TYR A 206 18.43 -14.30 -2.09
C TYR A 206 19.54 -15.21 -2.64
N ASP A 207 20.42 -14.63 -3.44
CA ASP A 207 21.57 -15.31 -4.06
C ASP A 207 22.66 -14.31 -4.44
N ILE A 208 23.72 -14.26 -3.67
CA ILE A 208 24.84 -13.33 -3.89
C ILE A 208 25.59 -13.61 -5.20
N GLU A 209 25.71 -14.86 -5.61
CA GLU A 209 26.42 -15.17 -6.87
C GLU A 209 25.57 -14.78 -8.09
N ALA A 210 24.27 -15.05 -8.06
CA ALA A 210 23.35 -14.56 -9.07
C ALA A 210 23.29 -13.02 -9.11
N ALA A 211 23.33 -12.36 -7.95
CA ALA A 211 23.39 -10.90 -7.87
C ALA A 211 24.67 -10.34 -8.54
N LYS A 212 25.83 -10.99 -8.38
CA LYS A 212 27.07 -10.61 -9.06
C LYS A 212 26.99 -10.79 -10.57
N GLU A 213 26.29 -11.83 -11.05
CA GLU A 213 26.06 -12.02 -12.49
C GLU A 213 25.16 -10.93 -13.07
N GLU A 214 24.05 -10.61 -12.39
CA GLU A 214 23.17 -9.49 -12.78
C GLU A 214 23.95 -8.17 -12.89
N LEU A 215 24.81 -7.90 -11.90
CA LEU A 215 25.58 -6.66 -11.84
C LEU A 215 26.55 -6.49 -13.04
N LYS A 216 26.98 -7.58 -13.69
CA LYS A 216 27.85 -7.50 -14.89
C LYS A 216 27.16 -6.81 -16.07
N ALA A 217 25.83 -6.78 -16.10
CA ALA A 217 25.06 -6.10 -17.13
C ALA A 217 24.94 -4.58 -16.89
N ALA A 218 25.27 -4.11 -15.68
CA ALA A 218 25.20 -2.69 -15.33
C ALA A 218 26.18 -1.85 -16.17
N LYS A 219 25.70 -0.69 -16.61
CA LYS A 219 26.45 0.23 -17.48
C LYS A 219 26.71 1.58 -16.80
N VAL A 220 26.76 1.58 -15.47
CA VAL A 220 26.85 2.78 -14.64
C VAL A 220 28.09 2.75 -13.75
N ASP A 221 28.49 3.92 -13.23
CA ASP A 221 29.55 4.04 -12.25
C ASP A 221 29.05 3.60 -10.87
N LEU A 222 29.66 2.55 -10.31
CA LEU A 222 29.36 2.00 -8.99
C LEU A 222 30.25 2.55 -7.88
N THR A 223 31.13 3.51 -8.17
CA THR A 223 32.06 4.09 -7.17
C THR A 223 31.38 5.09 -6.25
N GLN A 224 30.26 5.65 -6.67
CA GLN A 224 29.47 6.58 -5.87
C GLN A 224 28.48 5.82 -5.00
N PRO A 225 28.23 6.26 -3.74
CA PRO A 225 27.26 5.62 -2.89
C PRO A 225 25.84 5.80 -3.44
N ILE A 226 25.01 4.75 -3.32
CA ILE A 226 23.58 4.78 -3.61
C ILE A 226 22.85 5.32 -2.37
N LYS A 227 22.18 6.45 -2.52
CA LYS A 227 21.49 7.15 -1.42
C LYS A 227 19.98 6.84 -1.44
N ILE A 228 19.51 6.13 -0.41
CA ILE A 228 18.09 5.80 -0.25
C ILE A 228 17.51 6.55 0.94
N VAL A 229 16.46 7.35 0.68
CA VAL A 229 15.82 8.21 1.69
C VAL A 229 14.68 7.48 2.39
N TYR A 230 14.56 7.72 3.71
CA TYR A 230 13.48 7.19 4.52
C TYR A 230 13.04 8.20 5.60
N PRO A 231 11.76 8.13 6.09
CA PRO A 231 11.30 8.98 7.21
C PRO A 231 11.93 8.51 8.53
N SER A 232 12.73 9.38 9.16
CA SER A 232 13.58 9.05 10.32
C SER A 232 12.80 8.60 11.56
N GLU A 233 11.54 8.98 11.70
CA GLU A 233 10.67 8.59 12.80
C GLU A 233 10.20 7.12 12.71
N ARG A 234 10.41 6.47 11.57
CA ARG A 234 10.07 5.07 11.33
C ARG A 234 11.34 4.24 11.23
N SER A 235 11.90 3.88 12.40
CA SER A 235 13.22 3.22 12.51
C SER A 235 13.31 1.90 11.74
N PHE A 236 12.23 1.16 11.58
CA PHE A 236 12.23 -0.10 10.86
C PHE A 236 12.69 0.02 9.39
N TYR A 237 12.52 1.20 8.76
CA TYR A 237 13.07 1.43 7.42
C TYR A 237 14.59 1.45 7.42
N ALA A 238 15.21 2.00 8.51
CA ALA A 238 16.65 1.97 8.64
C ALA A 238 17.16 0.52 8.76
N ASP A 239 16.46 -0.33 9.49
CA ASP A 239 16.83 -1.73 9.67
C ASP A 239 16.77 -2.49 8.35
N ILE A 240 15.72 -2.29 7.53
CA ILE A 240 15.58 -2.85 6.18
C ILE A 240 16.73 -2.38 5.26
N LEU A 241 17.00 -1.07 5.26
CA LEU A 241 18.04 -0.51 4.39
C LEU A 241 19.46 -0.91 4.85
N ASN A 242 19.67 -1.14 6.14
CA ASN A 242 20.92 -1.67 6.66
C ASN A 242 21.14 -3.12 6.20
N GLU A 243 20.08 -3.95 6.18
CA GLU A 243 20.19 -5.30 5.63
C GLU A 243 20.50 -5.28 4.12
N MET A 244 19.83 -4.41 3.37
CA MET A 244 20.15 -4.20 1.96
C MET A 244 21.59 -3.68 1.76
N ALA A 245 22.09 -2.82 2.64
CA ALA A 245 23.47 -2.32 2.63
C ALA A 245 24.50 -3.44 2.91
N ASN A 246 24.14 -4.42 3.75
CA ASN A 246 24.99 -5.60 3.97
C ASN A 246 25.14 -6.40 2.69
N GLY A 247 24.04 -6.68 1.98
CA GLY A 247 24.08 -7.36 0.68
C GLY A 247 24.83 -6.55 -0.39
N ALA A 248 24.60 -5.24 -0.46
CA ALA A 248 25.30 -4.34 -1.39
C ALA A 248 26.84 -4.40 -1.22
N LYS A 249 27.31 -4.55 0.01
CA LYS A 249 28.74 -4.69 0.34
C LYS A 249 29.39 -5.92 -0.29
N GLU A 250 28.65 -7.03 -0.34
CA GLU A 250 29.12 -8.26 -1.00
C GLU A 250 29.28 -8.09 -2.53
N LEU A 251 28.60 -7.08 -3.09
CA LEU A 251 28.68 -6.68 -4.49
C LEU A 251 29.71 -5.57 -4.72
N GLY A 252 30.38 -5.06 -3.69
CA GLY A 252 31.28 -3.91 -3.77
C GLY A 252 30.56 -2.57 -3.95
N ILE A 253 29.25 -2.50 -3.65
CA ILE A 253 28.42 -1.30 -3.74
C ILE A 253 28.28 -0.69 -2.34
N THR A 254 28.40 0.62 -2.23
CA THR A 254 28.06 1.36 -1.02
C THR A 254 26.62 1.84 -1.09
N LEU A 255 25.74 1.38 -0.19
CA LEU A 255 24.41 1.91 -0.01
C LEU A 255 24.38 2.78 1.25
N GLU A 256 23.84 3.98 1.15
CA GLU A 256 23.79 5.00 2.20
C GLU A 256 22.34 5.31 2.57
N PRO A 257 21.79 4.68 3.63
CA PRO A 257 20.49 5.03 4.18
C PRO A 257 20.49 6.47 4.71
N THR A 258 19.54 7.29 4.25
CA THR A 258 19.46 8.70 4.61
C THR A 258 18.12 9.01 5.26
N GLY A 259 18.13 9.18 6.59
CA GLY A 259 16.92 9.54 7.37
C GLY A 259 16.64 11.04 7.31
N ILE A 260 15.41 11.40 6.94
CA ILE A 260 14.92 12.78 6.98
C ILE A 260 13.58 12.85 7.74
N PRO A 261 13.20 14.02 8.30
CA PRO A 261 11.91 14.17 8.99
C PRO A 261 10.71 13.81 8.09
N SER A 262 9.70 13.11 8.62
CA SER A 262 8.49 12.72 7.89
C SER A 262 7.79 13.89 7.21
N ALA A 263 7.81 15.06 7.82
CA ALA A 263 7.24 16.29 7.24
C ALA A 263 7.91 16.70 5.91
N GLN A 264 9.22 16.42 5.75
CA GLN A 264 9.96 16.66 4.51
C GLN A 264 9.82 15.48 3.54
N PHE A 265 9.78 14.25 4.08
CA PHE A 265 9.69 13.05 3.29
C PHE A 265 8.42 12.99 2.42
N GLY A 266 7.29 13.56 2.90
CA GLY A 266 6.04 13.63 2.15
C GLY A 266 6.16 14.28 0.76
N ALA A 267 7.08 15.24 0.60
CA ALA A 267 7.33 15.91 -0.68
C ALA A 267 7.84 14.95 -1.78
N PHE A 268 8.48 13.83 -1.42
CA PHE A 268 8.96 12.85 -2.41
C PHE A 268 7.83 12.23 -3.26
N PHE A 269 6.59 12.25 -2.78
CA PHE A 269 5.42 11.73 -3.49
C PHE A 269 4.73 12.77 -4.38
N SER A 270 4.99 14.07 -4.18
CA SER A 270 4.29 15.14 -4.89
C SER A 270 5.21 16.08 -5.69
N ASP A 271 6.49 16.12 -5.33
CA ASP A 271 7.45 17.06 -5.91
C ASP A 271 8.69 16.32 -6.44
N PRO A 272 8.87 16.22 -7.76
CA PRO A 272 10.06 15.61 -8.35
C PRO A 272 11.38 16.30 -7.93
N GLU A 273 11.37 17.61 -7.62
CA GLU A 273 12.58 18.33 -7.20
C GLU A 273 13.08 17.85 -5.84
N ALA A 274 12.16 17.37 -4.96
CA ALA A 274 12.55 16.79 -3.68
C ALA A 274 13.44 15.53 -3.81
N ARG A 275 13.40 14.87 -4.96
CA ARG A 275 14.17 13.65 -5.26
C ARG A 275 15.58 13.91 -5.78
N GLU A 276 15.92 15.17 -6.06
CA GLU A 276 17.24 15.52 -6.58
C GLU A 276 18.35 15.17 -5.59
N GLY A 277 19.40 14.51 -6.08
CA GLY A 277 20.55 14.08 -5.29
C GLY A 277 20.32 12.80 -4.47
N TYR A 278 19.18 12.14 -4.64
CA TYR A 278 18.87 10.83 -4.07
C TYR A 278 18.56 9.82 -5.16
N ASP A 279 18.96 8.57 -4.95
CA ASP A 279 18.83 7.49 -5.94
C ASP A 279 17.52 6.72 -5.78
N GLY A 280 16.97 6.72 -4.57
CA GLY A 280 15.69 6.08 -4.27
C GLY A 280 15.12 6.54 -2.93
N PHE A 281 13.87 6.16 -2.69
CA PHE A 281 13.18 6.40 -1.43
C PHE A 281 12.22 5.25 -1.10
N VAL A 282 12.01 5.02 0.19
CA VAL A 282 11.17 3.92 0.65
C VAL A 282 9.69 4.25 0.53
N THR A 283 8.86 3.22 0.43
CA THR A 283 7.41 3.33 0.58
C THR A 283 6.84 2.07 1.24
N THR A 284 5.85 2.27 2.11
CA THR A 284 4.84 1.24 2.37
C THR A 284 3.61 1.67 1.58
N ASN A 285 3.45 1.11 0.40
CA ASN A 285 2.34 1.42 -0.50
C ASN A 285 1.20 0.42 -0.30
N TYR A 286 -0.01 0.82 -0.66
CA TYR A 286 -1.20 -0.02 -0.56
C TYR A 286 -2.03 0.03 -1.84
N LEU A 287 -2.70 -1.07 -2.12
CA LEU A 287 -3.63 -1.15 -3.24
C LEU A 287 -4.97 -0.53 -2.84
N SER A 288 -5.51 0.30 -3.72
CA SER A 288 -6.84 0.90 -3.51
C SER A 288 -7.98 -0.12 -3.65
N ALA A 289 -7.76 -1.20 -4.40
CA ALA A 289 -8.71 -2.29 -4.59
C ALA A 289 -7.95 -3.62 -4.72
N PRO A 290 -8.58 -4.76 -4.47
CA PRO A 290 -7.96 -6.08 -4.67
C PRO A 290 -7.89 -6.44 -6.16
N ASP A 291 -7.29 -5.58 -6.94
CA ASP A 291 -7.15 -5.71 -8.39
C ASP A 291 -5.69 -5.54 -8.80
N PRO A 292 -5.02 -6.63 -9.23
CA PRO A 292 -3.61 -6.57 -9.61
C PRO A 292 -3.33 -5.59 -10.73
N LEU A 293 -4.18 -5.56 -11.77
CA LEU A 293 -4.00 -4.68 -12.93
C LEU A 293 -4.12 -3.20 -12.55
N LEU A 294 -5.11 -2.86 -11.72
CA LEU A 294 -5.33 -1.47 -11.29
C LEU A 294 -4.08 -0.94 -10.56
N HIS A 295 -3.51 -1.74 -9.67
CA HIS A 295 -2.30 -1.35 -8.97
C HIS A 295 -1.10 -1.28 -9.92
N LEU A 296 -0.88 -2.31 -10.73
CA LEU A 296 0.26 -2.36 -11.66
C LEU A 296 0.25 -1.16 -12.62
N ALA A 297 -0.91 -0.81 -13.17
CA ALA A 297 -1.09 0.36 -14.02
C ALA A 297 -0.78 1.67 -13.25
N SER A 298 -1.23 1.78 -12.00
CA SER A 298 -1.01 3.00 -11.21
C SER A 298 0.48 3.29 -10.94
N VAL A 299 1.31 2.26 -10.81
CA VAL A 299 2.74 2.41 -10.46
C VAL A 299 3.69 2.33 -11.65
N ALA A 300 3.26 1.76 -12.79
CA ALA A 300 4.15 1.47 -13.91
C ALA A 300 3.70 2.06 -15.28
N GLN A 301 2.44 2.42 -15.45
CA GLN A 301 1.98 3.04 -16.71
C GLN A 301 2.59 4.43 -16.86
N THR A 302 3.04 4.76 -18.06
CA THR A 302 3.62 6.07 -18.36
C THR A 302 2.65 7.20 -18.02
N GLY A 303 3.08 8.14 -17.17
CA GLY A 303 2.31 9.32 -16.77
C GLY A 303 1.21 9.07 -15.75
N SER A 304 1.11 7.88 -15.15
CA SER A 304 0.16 7.63 -14.05
C SER A 304 0.60 8.31 -12.76
N ASP A 305 -0.36 8.67 -11.90
CA ASP A 305 -0.16 9.52 -10.72
C ASP A 305 0.77 8.90 -9.66
N GLN A 306 0.82 7.57 -9.56
CA GLN A 306 1.70 6.86 -8.62
C GLN A 306 2.99 6.35 -9.26
N ASN A 307 3.22 6.65 -10.53
CA ASN A 307 4.50 6.35 -11.19
C ASN A 307 5.59 7.32 -10.72
N TYR A 308 5.92 7.27 -9.44
CA TYR A 308 6.90 8.17 -8.81
C TYR A 308 8.32 8.00 -9.35
N SER A 309 8.62 6.86 -9.98
CA SER A 309 9.90 6.60 -10.64
C SER A 309 10.05 7.32 -11.98
N ASN A 310 8.96 7.90 -12.48
CA ASN A 310 8.87 8.43 -13.86
C ASN A 310 9.28 7.37 -14.91
N PHE A 311 8.96 6.11 -14.63
CA PHE A 311 9.21 4.98 -15.51
C PHE A 311 8.38 5.12 -16.79
N SER A 312 8.98 4.76 -17.93
CA SER A 312 8.30 4.77 -19.22
C SER A 312 8.88 3.68 -20.11
N ASP A 313 8.04 2.73 -20.47
CA ASP A 313 8.38 1.66 -21.40
C ASP A 313 7.18 1.38 -22.32
N PRO A 314 7.30 1.59 -23.64
CA PRO A 314 6.19 1.35 -24.56
C PRO A 314 5.68 -0.10 -24.59
N ALA A 315 6.53 -1.09 -24.26
CA ALA A 315 6.10 -2.48 -24.22
C ALA A 315 5.23 -2.74 -22.98
N VAL A 316 5.57 -2.15 -21.83
CA VAL A 316 4.75 -2.17 -20.63
C VAL A 316 3.42 -1.46 -20.84
N ASP A 317 3.43 -0.25 -21.42
CA ASP A 317 2.20 0.50 -21.71
C ASP A 317 1.27 -0.29 -22.64
N ALA A 318 1.81 -0.93 -23.67
CA ALA A 318 1.02 -1.76 -24.58
C ALA A 318 0.44 -3.01 -23.90
N ALA A 319 1.20 -3.67 -23.04
CA ALA A 319 0.75 -4.83 -22.28
C ALA A 319 -0.35 -4.47 -21.27
N LEU A 320 -0.20 -3.34 -20.55
CA LEU A 320 -1.22 -2.81 -19.65
C LEU A 320 -2.50 -2.45 -20.40
N ALA A 321 -2.40 -1.76 -21.53
CA ALA A 321 -3.57 -1.41 -22.35
C ALA A 321 -4.30 -2.65 -22.87
N ALA A 322 -3.58 -3.70 -23.26
CA ALA A 322 -4.18 -4.97 -23.67
C ALA A 322 -4.96 -5.65 -22.52
N ALA A 323 -4.40 -5.65 -21.32
CA ALA A 323 -5.06 -6.18 -20.14
C ALA A 323 -6.30 -5.34 -19.74
N GLN A 324 -6.22 -4.02 -19.81
CA GLN A 324 -7.33 -3.10 -19.53
C GLN A 324 -8.49 -3.28 -20.49
N ALA A 325 -8.21 -3.54 -21.77
CA ALA A 325 -9.23 -3.76 -22.79
C ALA A 325 -9.91 -5.14 -22.70
N GLU A 326 -9.30 -6.12 -22.03
CA GLU A 326 -9.84 -7.48 -21.94
C GLU A 326 -10.97 -7.57 -20.92
N THR A 327 -12.10 -8.15 -21.33
CA THR A 327 -13.30 -8.28 -20.51
C THR A 327 -13.50 -9.67 -19.92
N ASP A 328 -12.83 -10.71 -20.46
CA ASP A 328 -12.78 -12.03 -19.84
C ASP A 328 -11.84 -12.01 -18.63
N PRO A 329 -12.34 -12.30 -17.42
CA PRO A 329 -11.52 -12.14 -16.21
C PRO A 329 -10.27 -13.04 -16.17
N ALA A 330 -10.35 -14.26 -16.68
CA ALA A 330 -9.24 -15.21 -16.67
C ALA A 330 -8.14 -14.73 -17.63
N LYS A 331 -8.53 -14.37 -18.85
CA LYS A 331 -7.60 -13.87 -19.85
C LYS A 331 -7.02 -12.52 -19.47
N ARG A 332 -7.81 -11.65 -18.82
CA ARG A 332 -7.32 -10.40 -18.25
C ARG A 332 -6.23 -10.65 -17.20
N ALA A 333 -6.42 -11.66 -16.33
CA ALA A 333 -5.42 -12.04 -15.33
C ALA A 333 -4.13 -12.54 -15.98
N GLU A 334 -4.20 -13.38 -17.03
CA GLU A 334 -3.04 -13.82 -17.81
C GLU A 334 -2.28 -12.64 -18.44
N LEU A 335 -3.00 -11.71 -19.07
CA LEU A 335 -2.40 -10.50 -19.65
C LEU A 335 -1.77 -9.59 -18.59
N THR A 336 -2.37 -9.54 -17.39
CA THR A 336 -1.81 -8.80 -16.25
C THR A 336 -0.51 -9.41 -15.78
N VAL A 337 -0.41 -10.76 -15.72
CA VAL A 337 0.85 -11.46 -15.39
C VAL A 337 1.94 -11.11 -16.40
N ALA A 338 1.63 -11.13 -17.70
CA ALA A 338 2.59 -10.76 -18.73
C ALA A 338 3.08 -9.31 -18.59
N ALA A 339 2.18 -8.37 -18.27
CA ALA A 339 2.56 -6.99 -18.00
C ALA A 339 3.41 -6.85 -16.73
N GLU A 340 3.06 -7.59 -15.66
CA GLU A 340 3.80 -7.62 -14.40
C GLU A 340 5.24 -8.13 -14.61
N ALA A 341 5.42 -9.18 -15.41
CA ALA A 341 6.74 -9.70 -15.75
C ALA A 341 7.63 -8.65 -16.43
N LEU A 342 7.10 -7.91 -17.43
CA LEU A 342 7.82 -6.81 -18.09
C LEU A 342 8.22 -5.70 -17.10
N VAL A 343 7.33 -5.33 -16.18
CA VAL A 343 7.63 -4.35 -15.13
C VAL A 343 8.74 -4.87 -14.21
N MET A 344 8.69 -6.16 -13.85
CA MET A 344 9.68 -6.74 -12.93
C MET A 344 11.04 -6.97 -13.56
N GLU A 345 11.16 -7.07 -14.87
CA GLU A 345 12.44 -7.00 -15.58
C GLU A 345 13.14 -5.64 -15.40
N GLN A 346 12.36 -4.57 -15.27
CA GLN A 346 12.89 -3.21 -15.10
C GLN A 346 12.98 -2.79 -13.63
N GLN A 347 12.15 -3.35 -12.75
CA GLN A 347 12.05 -3.03 -11.33
C GLN A 347 12.04 -1.52 -11.03
N PRO A 348 11.12 -0.72 -11.58
CA PRO A 348 11.05 0.71 -11.25
C PRO A 348 10.84 0.91 -9.73
N TRP A 349 10.23 -0.06 -9.07
CA TRP A 349 10.18 -0.25 -7.64
C TRP A 349 10.83 -1.58 -7.27
N VAL A 350 11.72 -1.56 -6.28
CA VAL A 350 12.36 -2.76 -5.74
C VAL A 350 11.46 -3.35 -4.64
N PRO A 351 10.87 -4.52 -4.84
CA PRO A 351 9.95 -5.13 -3.88
C PRO A 351 10.73 -5.73 -2.70
N ILE A 352 10.31 -5.45 -1.49
CA ILE A 352 10.94 -5.97 -0.26
C ILE A 352 10.03 -7.00 0.42
N ALA A 353 8.83 -6.58 0.85
CA ALA A 353 7.93 -7.47 1.60
C ALA A 353 6.46 -7.14 1.33
N ASP A 354 5.64 -8.18 1.20
CA ASP A 354 4.19 -8.11 1.31
C ASP A 354 3.82 -8.11 2.78
N LEU A 355 2.98 -7.17 3.21
CA LEU A 355 2.69 -6.95 4.61
C LEU A 355 1.31 -7.48 4.98
N ALA A 356 1.22 -8.20 6.10
CA ALA A 356 -0.06 -8.55 6.70
C ALA A 356 -0.68 -7.35 7.43
N VAL A 357 -2.00 -7.30 7.49
CA VAL A 357 -2.70 -6.43 8.44
C VAL A 357 -2.49 -6.97 9.85
N ARG A 358 -2.11 -6.10 10.75
CA ARG A 358 -1.92 -6.36 12.18
C ARG A 358 -2.99 -5.63 12.96
N MET A 359 -4.06 -6.31 13.29
CA MET A 359 -5.18 -5.75 14.04
C MET A 359 -5.14 -6.23 15.50
N TYR A 360 -5.32 -5.32 16.43
CA TYR A 360 -5.65 -5.66 17.81
C TYR A 360 -7.09 -5.22 18.11
N MET A 361 -7.82 -6.07 18.80
CA MET A 361 -9.19 -5.76 19.20
C MET A 361 -9.46 -6.28 20.62
N ASP A 362 -10.12 -5.46 21.45
CA ASP A 362 -10.58 -5.85 22.77
C ASP A 362 -11.50 -7.09 22.67
N LYS A 363 -11.42 -7.98 23.65
CA LYS A 363 -12.21 -9.24 23.68
C LYS A 363 -13.71 -9.03 23.71
N SER A 364 -14.17 -7.87 24.15
CA SER A 364 -15.59 -7.50 24.17
C SER A 364 -16.13 -7.05 22.82
N ILE A 365 -15.25 -6.79 21.85
CA ILE A 365 -15.62 -6.28 20.52
C ILE A 365 -15.52 -7.39 19.49
N THR A 366 -16.57 -7.57 18.71
CA THR A 366 -16.65 -8.50 17.59
C THR A 366 -16.97 -7.75 16.29
N GLY A 367 -16.83 -8.42 15.14
CA GLY A 367 -17.24 -7.90 13.83
C GLY A 367 -16.19 -7.08 13.10
N ALA A 368 -15.06 -6.72 13.73
CA ALA A 368 -13.95 -6.05 13.05
C ALA A 368 -13.24 -7.03 12.09
N PRO A 369 -13.09 -6.71 10.79
CA PRO A 369 -12.36 -7.58 9.86
C PRO A 369 -10.85 -7.39 10.02
N ALA A 370 -10.10 -8.47 10.23
CA ALA A 370 -8.64 -8.47 10.13
C ALA A 370 -8.24 -8.46 8.64
N SER A 371 -8.47 -7.36 7.96
CA SER A 371 -8.22 -7.20 6.53
C SER A 371 -7.98 -5.73 6.21
N PHE A 372 -7.18 -5.47 5.19
CA PHE A 372 -6.93 -4.11 4.68
C PHE A 372 -8.20 -3.40 4.18
N ILE A 373 -9.30 -4.12 3.97
CA ILE A 373 -10.60 -3.58 3.58
C ILE A 373 -11.14 -2.51 4.55
N TYR A 374 -10.57 -2.41 5.75
CA TYR A 374 -10.97 -1.38 6.74
C TYR A 374 -10.90 0.06 6.19
N LEU A 375 -10.16 0.32 5.11
CA LEU A 375 -10.11 1.64 4.47
C LEU A 375 -11.36 1.95 3.64
N TYR A 376 -12.05 0.94 3.11
CA TYR A 376 -13.12 1.12 2.12
C TYR A 376 -14.46 0.51 2.55
N TYR A 377 -14.41 -0.43 3.46
CA TYR A 377 -15.60 -1.11 4.00
C TYR A 377 -16.09 -0.41 5.27
N PRO A 378 -17.39 -0.18 5.45
CA PRO A 378 -17.94 0.46 6.66
C PRO A 378 -17.93 -0.50 7.87
N TRP A 379 -16.78 -1.08 8.19
CA TRP A 379 -16.57 -2.09 9.24
C TRP A 379 -17.07 -1.65 10.61
N ALA A 380 -17.05 -0.34 10.90
CA ALA A 380 -17.53 0.19 12.16
C ALA A 380 -19.02 -0.13 12.41
N ALA A 381 -19.80 -0.36 11.35
CA ALA A 381 -21.21 -0.75 11.46
C ALA A 381 -21.39 -2.19 11.96
N ASP A 382 -20.40 -3.06 11.73
CA ASP A 382 -20.44 -4.46 12.11
C ASP A 382 -19.97 -4.70 13.56
N LEU A 383 -19.39 -3.69 14.21
CA LEU A 383 -18.92 -3.79 15.59
C LEU A 383 -20.07 -4.06 16.57
N GLY A 384 -19.90 -5.10 17.41
CA GLY A 384 -20.91 -5.46 18.42
C GLY A 384 -20.33 -6.27 19.56
#